data_397ac70e91d1b52db9bf722f52c9df35
#
_entry.id   397ac70e91d1b52db9bf722f52c9df35
#
_cell.length_a   1.000
_cell.length_b   1.000
_cell.length_c   1.000
_cell.angle_alpha   90.00
_cell.angle_beta   90.00
_cell.angle_gamma   90.00
#
_symmetry.space_group_name_H-M   'P 1'
#
loop_
_entity.id
_entity.type
_entity.pdbx_description
1 polymer ?
#
loop_
_entity_poly.entity_id
_entity_poly.type
_entity_poly.pdbx_seq_one_letter_code
_entity_poly.pdbx_strand_id
1 'polypeptide(L)'
;FVESLRALPIVLDYHEHDIVTGTISHLPHIIAASLVNFVRDTDTKDELMKTLAAGGFKDITRIASSSPTMWEHICAQNQSNISQILGNYIETLNEAKKLVDAGDSQGIYDMFDHSRNYRNSMPNGSAGPIKRAFEIYCDIPDEAGVIATIATILASNALSIKNIGIVHNREFEEGVLRIEFYDSISCEKAVALLQKHRYIVYER
;
A
#
# COMPACT_ATOMS: atom_id res chain seq x y z
N PHE A 1 18.08 22.14 -4.96
CA PHE A 1 18.70 20.85 -4.66
C PHE A 1 17.64 19.73 -4.54
N VAL A 2 16.61 19.87 -3.67
CA VAL A 2 15.56 18.83 -3.50
C VAL A 2 14.81 18.57 -4.80
N GLU A 3 14.43 19.61 -5.53
CA GLU A 3 13.76 19.49 -6.83
C GLU A 3 14.66 18.86 -7.90
N SER A 4 15.98 19.10 -7.85
CA SER A 4 16.92 18.46 -8.77
C SER A 4 17.05 16.95 -8.55
N LEU A 5 16.69 16.48 -7.36
CA LEU A 5 16.55 15.06 -7.03
C LEU A 5 15.15 14.49 -7.40
N ARG A 6 14.32 15.29 -8.07
CA ARG A 6 12.93 14.97 -8.42
C ARG A 6 12.04 14.66 -7.20
N ALA A 7 12.39 15.21 -6.03
CA ALA A 7 11.59 15.14 -4.83
C ALA A 7 10.79 16.45 -4.68
N LEU A 8 9.59 16.36 -4.13
CA LEU A 8 8.77 17.53 -3.82
C LEU A 8 9.04 17.97 -2.38
N PRO A 9 9.57 19.19 -2.16
CA PRO A 9 9.71 19.73 -0.81
C PRO A 9 8.33 20.15 -0.28
N ILE A 10 7.96 19.62 0.87
CA ILE A 10 6.82 20.10 1.67
C ILE A 10 7.39 20.82 2.88
N VAL A 11 7.09 22.10 3.01
CA VAL A 11 7.52 22.91 4.16
C VAL A 11 6.43 22.87 5.20
N LEU A 12 6.74 22.29 6.36
CA LEU A 12 5.85 22.21 7.51
C LEU A 12 6.51 22.87 8.72
N ASP A 13 5.71 23.38 9.65
CA ASP A 13 6.18 23.66 10.99
C ASP A 13 6.59 22.35 11.69
N TYR A 14 7.58 22.39 12.57
CA TYR A 14 8.10 21.17 13.19
C TYR A 14 7.04 20.47 14.09
N HIS A 15 6.16 21.20 14.73
CA HIS A 15 5.06 20.61 15.49
C HIS A 15 4.07 19.89 14.59
N GLU A 16 3.71 20.51 13.47
CA GLU A 16 2.85 19.89 12.46
C GLU A 16 3.52 18.65 11.86
N HIS A 17 4.82 18.74 11.52
CA HIS A 17 5.60 17.61 11.04
C HIS A 17 5.55 16.43 12.02
N ASP A 18 5.76 16.68 13.32
CA ASP A 18 5.82 15.63 14.33
C ASP A 18 4.47 14.94 14.55
N ILE A 19 3.36 15.70 14.47
CA ILE A 19 2.00 15.13 14.50
C ILE A 19 1.71 14.30 13.26
N VAL A 20 1.98 14.84 12.07
CA VAL A 20 1.77 14.13 10.80
C VAL A 20 2.58 12.84 10.76
N THR A 21 3.88 12.92 11.05
CA THR A 21 4.78 11.75 11.06
C THR A 21 4.38 10.75 12.14
N GLY A 22 3.98 11.24 13.32
CA GLY A 22 3.40 10.44 14.39
C GLY A 22 2.20 9.61 13.93
N THR A 23 1.31 10.23 13.17
CA THR A 23 0.06 9.61 12.73
C THR A 23 0.25 8.61 11.58
N ILE A 24 1.01 8.99 10.54
CA ILE A 24 1.11 8.17 9.32
C ILE A 24 2.30 7.22 9.27
N SER A 25 3.25 7.36 10.19
CA SER A 25 4.46 6.53 10.27
C SER A 25 4.61 5.85 11.62
N HIS A 26 4.67 6.60 12.73
CA HIS A 26 4.98 6.01 14.02
C HIS A 26 3.85 5.13 14.55
N LEU A 27 2.61 5.60 14.51
CA LEU A 27 1.44 4.81 14.92
C LEU A 27 1.32 3.48 14.16
N PRO A 28 1.41 3.43 12.81
CA PRO A 28 1.37 2.17 12.07
C PRO A 28 2.42 1.16 12.52
N HIS A 29 3.64 1.59 12.82
CA HIS A 29 4.68 0.68 13.29
C HIS A 29 4.39 0.13 14.70
N ILE A 30 3.88 0.96 15.59
CA ILE A 30 3.46 0.51 16.94
C ILE A 30 2.31 -0.48 16.81
N ILE A 31 1.33 -0.23 15.95
CA ILE A 31 0.22 -1.15 15.70
C ILE A 31 0.74 -2.48 15.16
N ALA A 32 1.60 -2.45 14.15
CA ALA A 32 2.16 -3.67 13.56
C ALA A 32 2.95 -4.49 14.60
N ALA A 33 3.80 -3.84 15.39
CA ALA A 33 4.58 -4.49 16.43
C ALA A 33 3.70 -5.06 17.56
N SER A 34 2.69 -4.29 18.01
CA SER A 34 1.76 -4.75 19.05
C SER A 34 0.88 -5.89 18.56
N LEU A 35 0.43 -5.87 17.31
CA LEU A 35 -0.35 -6.96 16.71
C LEU A 35 0.45 -8.26 16.63
N VAL A 36 1.73 -8.19 16.22
CA VAL A 36 2.63 -9.36 16.21
C VAL A 36 2.81 -9.91 17.62
N ASN A 37 3.08 -9.05 18.60
CA ASN A 37 3.23 -9.46 20.00
C ASN A 37 1.95 -10.09 20.55
N PHE A 38 0.79 -9.49 20.25
CA PHE A 38 -0.51 -10.03 20.67
C PHE A 38 -0.74 -11.45 20.11
N VAL A 39 -0.45 -11.68 18.81
CA VAL A 39 -0.59 -13.00 18.20
C VAL A 39 0.40 -13.98 18.84
N ARG A 40 1.67 -13.60 19.01
CA ARG A 40 2.68 -14.43 19.66
C ARG A 40 2.25 -14.87 21.07
N ASP A 41 1.72 -13.93 21.86
CA ASP A 41 1.37 -14.18 23.26
C ASP A 41 0.05 -14.95 23.43
N THR A 42 -0.78 -14.97 22.36
CA THR A 42 -2.06 -15.70 22.32
C THR A 42 -1.92 -17.07 21.65
N ASP A 43 -0.84 -17.30 20.89
CA ASP A 43 -0.66 -18.52 20.12
C ASP A 43 -0.53 -19.76 21.02
N THR A 44 -0.90 -20.90 20.45
CA THR A 44 -0.80 -22.20 21.12
C THR A 44 0.65 -22.72 21.12
N LYS A 45 0.89 -23.76 21.93
CA LYS A 45 2.22 -24.44 21.96
C LYS A 45 2.60 -25.04 20.60
N ASP A 46 1.61 -25.34 19.77
CA ASP A 46 1.81 -25.90 18.42
C ASP A 46 1.99 -24.82 17.35
N GLU A 47 2.14 -23.55 17.75
CA GLU A 47 2.33 -22.40 16.86
C GLU A 47 1.29 -22.33 15.70
N LEU A 48 0.03 -22.62 16.01
CA LEU A 48 -1.04 -22.72 15.04
C LEU A 48 -1.32 -21.38 14.33
N MET A 49 -1.37 -20.29 15.10
CA MET A 49 -1.59 -18.95 14.52
C MET A 49 -0.43 -18.54 13.61
N LYS A 50 0.79 -18.79 14.02
CA LYS A 50 2.00 -18.56 13.23
C LYS A 50 1.99 -19.35 11.93
N THR A 51 1.58 -20.63 12.00
CA THR A 51 1.50 -21.52 10.83
C THR A 51 0.42 -21.08 9.84
N LEU A 52 -0.74 -20.65 10.35
CA LEU A 52 -1.88 -20.23 9.53
C LEU A 52 -1.82 -18.75 9.10
N ALA A 53 -0.79 -18.00 9.55
CA ALA A 53 -0.63 -16.60 9.19
C ALA A 53 -0.52 -16.41 7.67
N ALA A 54 -1.60 -15.94 7.06
CA ALA A 54 -1.73 -15.73 5.62
C ALA A 54 -1.27 -14.33 5.18
N GLY A 55 -1.36 -14.05 3.87
CA GLY A 55 -0.87 -12.82 3.26
C GLY A 55 -1.33 -11.53 3.94
N GLY A 56 -2.61 -11.41 4.30
CA GLY A 56 -3.12 -10.21 4.97
C GLY A 56 -2.42 -9.89 6.29
N PHE A 57 -2.16 -10.89 7.13
CA PHE A 57 -1.42 -10.68 8.38
C PHE A 57 0.05 -10.30 8.10
N LYS A 58 0.70 -11.00 7.16
CA LYS A 58 2.09 -10.73 6.78
C LYS A 58 2.25 -9.34 6.17
N ASP A 59 1.29 -8.90 5.37
CA ASP A 59 1.33 -7.59 4.73
C ASP A 59 1.21 -6.45 5.75
N ILE A 60 0.22 -6.52 6.65
CA ILE A 60 0.00 -5.46 7.65
C ILE A 60 1.12 -5.43 8.71
N THR A 61 1.74 -6.56 9.00
CA THR A 61 2.80 -6.69 10.00
C THR A 61 4.22 -6.60 9.44
N ARG A 62 4.39 -6.46 8.13
CA ARG A 62 5.71 -6.42 7.47
C ARG A 62 6.67 -5.42 8.10
N ILE A 63 6.16 -4.26 8.50
CA ILE A 63 6.96 -3.18 9.09
C ILE A 63 7.38 -3.46 10.55
N ALA A 64 6.81 -4.46 11.22
CA ALA A 64 7.21 -4.88 12.56
C ALA A 64 8.64 -5.47 12.62
N SER A 65 9.23 -5.85 11.47
CA SER A 65 10.60 -6.34 11.37
C SER A 65 11.67 -5.23 11.34
N SER A 66 11.30 -4.00 11.66
CA SER A 66 12.21 -2.85 11.70
C SER A 66 13.17 -2.90 12.90
N SER A 67 14.24 -2.09 12.86
CA SER A 67 15.26 -2.03 13.90
C SER A 67 14.69 -1.58 15.25
N PRO A 68 14.80 -2.38 16.35
CA PRO A 68 14.31 -1.98 17.65
C PRO A 68 14.99 -0.72 18.20
N THR A 69 16.31 -0.59 18.05
CA THR A 69 17.07 0.58 18.50
C THR A 69 16.61 1.86 17.80
N MET A 70 16.36 1.79 16.50
CA MET A 70 15.84 2.95 15.76
C MET A 70 14.47 3.36 16.30
N TRP A 71 13.57 2.41 16.54
CA TRP A 71 12.23 2.68 17.02
C TRP A 71 12.18 3.16 18.46
N GLU A 72 13.09 2.68 19.31
CA GLU A 72 13.31 3.24 20.65
C GLU A 72 13.60 4.73 20.60
N HIS A 73 14.55 5.15 19.75
CA HIS A 73 14.90 6.55 19.58
C HIS A 73 13.76 7.38 19.00
N ILE A 74 13.04 6.88 17.98
CA ILE A 74 11.88 7.56 17.37
C ILE A 74 10.80 7.79 18.43
N CYS A 75 10.46 6.77 19.22
CA CYS A 75 9.45 6.88 20.26
C CYS A 75 9.87 7.85 21.37
N ALA A 76 11.14 7.90 21.72
CA ALA A 76 11.66 8.83 22.71
C ALA A 76 11.60 10.30 22.23
N GLN A 77 11.93 10.55 20.95
CA GLN A 77 11.96 11.90 20.37
C GLN A 77 10.55 12.50 20.18
N ASN A 78 9.55 11.68 19.87
CA ASN A 78 8.18 12.13 19.60
C ASN A 78 7.17 11.58 20.64
N GLN A 79 7.61 11.36 21.86
CA GLN A 79 6.86 10.63 22.91
C GLN A 79 5.47 11.20 23.17
N SER A 80 5.34 12.51 23.38
CA SER A 80 4.07 13.15 23.76
C SER A 80 3.02 13.05 22.63
N ASN A 81 3.43 13.33 21.39
CA ASN A 81 2.54 13.22 20.25
C ASN A 81 2.13 11.77 19.99
N ILE A 82 3.08 10.83 20.03
CA ILE A 82 2.79 9.39 19.88
C ILE A 82 1.81 8.92 20.94
N SER A 83 2.01 9.31 22.21
CA SER A 83 1.12 8.92 23.32
C SER A 83 -0.31 9.42 23.09
N GLN A 84 -0.47 10.68 22.69
CA GLN A 84 -1.79 11.25 22.38
C GLN A 84 -2.46 10.55 21.16
N ILE A 85 -1.70 10.38 20.07
CA ILE A 85 -2.18 9.73 18.85
C ILE A 85 -2.61 8.28 19.14
N LEU A 86 -1.80 7.55 19.92
CA LEU A 86 -2.12 6.19 20.32
C LEU A 86 -3.38 6.13 21.19
N GLY A 87 -3.57 7.09 22.13
CA GLY A 87 -4.80 7.22 22.88
C GLY A 87 -6.03 7.38 22.00
N ASN A 88 -5.98 8.30 21.02
CA ASN A 88 -7.07 8.50 20.07
C ASN A 88 -7.36 7.23 19.23
N TYR A 89 -6.32 6.50 18.87
CA TYR A 89 -6.49 5.24 18.13
C TYR A 89 -7.13 4.14 18.99
N ILE A 90 -6.79 4.07 20.28
CA ILE A 90 -7.44 3.15 21.23
C ILE A 90 -8.95 3.44 21.31
N GLU A 91 -9.35 4.73 21.36
CA GLU A 91 -10.77 5.08 21.31
C GLU A 91 -11.43 4.64 20.00
N THR A 92 -10.75 4.79 18.86
CA THR A 92 -11.26 4.28 17.57
C THR A 92 -11.47 2.77 17.60
N LEU A 93 -10.55 2.01 18.22
CA LEU A 93 -10.71 0.56 18.40
C LEU A 93 -11.86 0.22 19.35
N ASN A 94 -12.08 1.01 20.38
CA ASN A 94 -13.22 0.84 21.30
C ASN A 94 -14.55 1.06 20.59
N GLU A 95 -14.64 2.04 19.68
CA GLU A 95 -15.85 2.24 18.85
C GLU A 95 -16.09 1.04 17.91
N ALA A 96 -15.04 0.55 17.24
CA ALA A 96 -15.15 -0.64 16.41
C ALA A 96 -15.59 -1.86 17.23
N LYS A 97 -15.05 -2.02 18.44
CA LYS A 97 -15.46 -3.09 19.37
C LYS A 97 -16.94 -3.00 19.74
N LYS A 98 -17.47 -1.79 20.03
CA LYS A 98 -18.89 -1.59 20.33
C LYS A 98 -19.80 -2.07 19.19
N LEU A 99 -19.45 -1.78 17.94
CA LEU A 99 -20.20 -2.25 16.77
C LEU A 99 -20.23 -3.78 16.70
N VAL A 100 -19.08 -4.42 16.95
CA VAL A 100 -18.97 -5.89 16.97
C VAL A 100 -19.76 -6.48 18.13
N ASP A 101 -19.63 -5.94 19.33
CA ASP A 101 -20.35 -6.42 20.54
C ASP A 101 -21.86 -6.30 20.38
N ALA A 102 -22.34 -5.25 19.72
CA ALA A 102 -23.75 -5.03 19.45
C ALA A 102 -24.29 -5.87 18.25
N GLY A 103 -23.43 -6.49 17.47
CA GLY A 103 -23.82 -7.14 16.21
C GLY A 103 -24.40 -6.16 15.19
N ASP A 104 -24.00 -4.88 15.25
CA ASP A 104 -24.51 -3.83 14.35
C ASP A 104 -23.95 -4.00 12.94
N SER A 105 -24.65 -4.81 12.14
CA SER A 105 -24.24 -5.11 10.77
C SER A 105 -24.11 -3.87 9.88
N GLN A 106 -25.01 -2.88 10.05
CA GLN A 106 -24.95 -1.66 9.24
C GLN A 106 -23.78 -0.78 9.66
N GLY A 107 -23.57 -0.58 10.95
CA GLY A 107 -22.43 0.19 11.46
C GLY A 107 -21.08 -0.44 11.07
N ILE A 108 -20.98 -1.79 11.11
CA ILE A 108 -19.78 -2.51 10.66
C ILE A 108 -19.58 -2.29 9.15
N TYR A 109 -20.62 -2.43 8.34
CA TYR A 109 -20.54 -2.17 6.89
C TYR A 109 -20.05 -0.74 6.61
N ASP A 110 -20.65 0.25 7.26
CA ASP A 110 -20.32 1.66 7.05
C ASP A 110 -18.86 1.97 7.45
N MET A 111 -18.37 1.39 8.54
CA MET A 111 -16.99 1.51 8.98
C MET A 111 -16.01 1.03 7.89
N PHE A 112 -16.26 -0.16 7.32
CA PHE A 112 -15.40 -0.69 6.25
C PHE A 112 -15.55 0.06 4.93
N ASP A 113 -16.76 0.51 4.59
CA ASP A 113 -17.02 1.28 3.38
C ASP A 113 -16.30 2.64 3.42
N HIS A 114 -16.37 3.37 4.53
CA HIS A 114 -15.66 4.62 4.73
C HIS A 114 -14.13 4.43 4.63
N SER A 115 -13.60 3.37 5.25
CA SER A 115 -12.17 3.04 5.18
C SER A 115 -11.73 2.75 3.75
N ARG A 116 -12.51 1.94 3.02
CA ARG A 116 -12.27 1.62 1.61
C ARG A 116 -12.24 2.87 0.75
N ASN A 117 -13.25 3.74 0.90
CA ASN A 117 -13.38 4.95 0.12
C ASN A 117 -12.20 5.92 0.39
N TYR A 118 -11.84 6.10 1.65
CA TYR A 118 -10.66 6.92 2.01
C TYR A 118 -9.35 6.31 1.49
N ARG A 119 -9.14 4.99 1.64
CA ARG A 119 -7.95 4.30 1.14
C ARG A 119 -7.82 4.42 -0.37
N ASN A 120 -8.94 4.31 -1.10
CA ASN A 120 -8.98 4.44 -2.56
C ASN A 120 -8.78 5.88 -3.04
N SER A 121 -9.04 6.89 -2.20
CA SER A 121 -8.75 8.30 -2.51
C SER A 121 -7.28 8.65 -2.36
N MET A 122 -6.49 7.80 -1.69
CA MET A 122 -5.05 8.01 -1.58
C MET A 122 -4.40 7.79 -2.94
N PRO A 123 -3.43 8.64 -3.33
CA PRO A 123 -2.69 8.44 -4.57
C PRO A 123 -2.07 7.04 -4.62
N ASN A 124 -2.36 6.27 -5.65
CA ASN A 124 -1.77 4.95 -5.85
C ASN A 124 -0.28 5.09 -6.17
N GLY A 125 0.57 4.51 -5.32
CA GLY A 125 2.00 4.28 -5.47
C GLY A 125 2.82 5.46 -5.99
N SER A 126 3.87 5.86 -5.32
CA SER A 126 4.87 6.87 -5.72
C SER A 126 4.36 8.27 -6.11
N ALA A 127 3.08 8.53 -6.00
CA ALA A 127 2.50 9.85 -6.16
C ALA A 127 2.25 10.47 -4.77
N GLY A 128 3.31 10.87 -4.12
CA GLY A 128 3.31 12.18 -3.49
C GLY A 128 2.93 13.18 -4.59
N PRO A 129 2.93 14.50 -4.39
CA PRO A 129 2.57 15.48 -5.40
C PRO A 129 3.42 15.44 -6.69
N ILE A 130 4.00 14.30 -7.00
CA ILE A 130 4.81 13.97 -8.15
C ILE A 130 3.88 13.45 -9.24
N LYS A 131 3.84 14.21 -10.35
CA LYS A 131 3.26 13.96 -11.69
C LYS A 131 2.50 12.64 -11.87
N ARG A 132 1.33 12.73 -12.55
CA ARG A 132 0.55 11.58 -13.03
C ARG A 132 1.49 10.48 -13.54
N ALA A 133 1.40 9.30 -12.94
CA ALA A 133 2.06 8.14 -13.50
C ALA A 133 1.39 7.84 -14.85
N PHE A 134 2.19 7.74 -15.89
CA PHE A 134 1.71 7.29 -17.21
C PHE A 134 1.70 5.78 -17.17
N GLU A 135 0.59 5.19 -16.73
CA GLU A 135 0.49 3.74 -16.50
C GLU A 135 -0.70 3.13 -17.23
N ILE A 136 -0.50 1.91 -17.67
CA ILE A 136 -1.54 1.06 -18.25
C ILE A 136 -1.67 -0.22 -17.46
N TYR A 137 -2.84 -0.80 -17.54
CA TYR A 137 -3.16 -2.09 -16.96
C TYR A 137 -3.51 -3.07 -18.07
N CYS A 138 -2.95 -4.27 -18.03
CA CYS A 138 -3.11 -5.28 -19.05
C CYS A 138 -3.52 -6.59 -18.39
N ASP A 139 -4.65 -7.15 -18.78
CA ASP A 139 -5.05 -8.48 -18.34
C ASP A 139 -4.13 -9.52 -18.97
N ILE A 140 -3.56 -10.36 -18.15
CA ILE A 140 -2.63 -11.40 -18.57
C ILE A 140 -3.03 -12.77 -17.99
N PRO A 141 -2.98 -13.84 -18.78
CA PRO A 141 -3.09 -15.19 -18.25
C PRO A 141 -1.88 -15.50 -17.36
N ASP A 142 -2.07 -16.35 -16.35
CA ASP A 142 -0.97 -16.83 -15.49
C ASP A 142 -0.17 -17.93 -16.20
N GLU A 143 0.60 -17.52 -17.21
CA GLU A 143 1.41 -18.40 -18.04
C GLU A 143 2.88 -17.97 -18.06
N ALA A 144 3.78 -18.95 -18.13
CA ALA A 144 5.21 -18.67 -18.23
C ALA A 144 5.54 -17.92 -19.53
N GLY A 145 6.26 -16.78 -19.39
CA GLY A 145 6.75 -16.01 -20.54
C GLY A 145 5.84 -14.84 -20.98
N VAL A 146 4.63 -14.66 -20.45
CA VAL A 146 3.71 -13.59 -20.85
C VAL A 146 4.34 -12.22 -20.61
N ILE A 147 4.93 -11.98 -19.45
CA ILE A 147 5.63 -10.72 -19.13
C ILE A 147 6.79 -10.49 -20.10
N ALA A 148 7.56 -11.52 -20.40
CA ALA A 148 8.68 -11.43 -21.35
C ALA A 148 8.17 -11.08 -22.77
N THR A 149 7.06 -11.66 -23.20
CA THR A 149 6.43 -11.38 -24.49
C THR A 149 5.99 -9.92 -24.58
N ILE A 150 5.29 -9.40 -23.56
CA ILE A 150 4.85 -8.00 -23.52
C ILE A 150 6.06 -7.05 -23.51
N ALA A 151 7.05 -7.34 -22.66
CA ALA A 151 8.27 -6.53 -22.61
C ALA A 151 9.03 -6.52 -23.95
N THR A 152 9.07 -7.65 -24.67
CA THR A 152 9.68 -7.76 -26.00
C THR A 152 8.91 -6.96 -27.03
N ILE A 153 7.57 -7.01 -27.03
CA ILE A 153 6.72 -6.22 -27.92
C ILE A 153 7.01 -4.72 -27.73
N LEU A 154 7.03 -4.25 -26.50
CA LEU A 154 7.30 -2.86 -26.17
C LEU A 154 8.73 -2.44 -26.56
N ALA A 155 9.73 -3.25 -26.21
CA ALA A 155 11.13 -2.99 -26.53
C ALA A 155 11.40 -2.94 -28.05
N SER A 156 10.79 -3.85 -28.82
CA SER A 156 10.92 -3.89 -30.29
C SER A 156 10.33 -2.67 -30.99
N ASN A 157 9.48 -1.92 -30.29
CA ASN A 157 8.90 -0.65 -30.76
C ASN A 157 9.50 0.57 -30.06
N ALA A 158 10.69 0.42 -29.46
CA ALA A 158 11.43 1.48 -28.76
C ALA A 158 10.64 2.16 -27.63
N LEU A 159 9.74 1.45 -26.97
CA LEU A 159 8.99 1.92 -25.80
C LEU A 159 9.70 1.48 -24.52
N SER A 160 10.25 2.44 -23.78
CA SER A 160 10.97 2.18 -22.53
C SER A 160 9.99 2.04 -21.38
N ILE A 161 10.07 0.90 -20.68
CA ILE A 161 9.32 0.64 -19.47
C ILE A 161 10.04 1.29 -18.28
N LYS A 162 9.32 2.09 -17.50
CA LYS A 162 9.83 2.70 -16.25
C LYS A 162 9.69 1.73 -15.07
N ASN A 163 8.52 1.07 -14.99
CA ASN A 163 8.22 0.07 -13.97
C ASN A 163 7.24 -0.95 -14.53
N ILE A 164 7.33 -2.21 -14.07
CA ILE A 164 6.42 -3.29 -14.45
C ILE A 164 6.18 -4.17 -13.23
N GLY A 165 4.93 -4.53 -12.99
CA GLY A 165 4.58 -5.37 -11.84
C GLY A 165 3.19 -5.96 -11.96
N ILE A 166 2.97 -7.11 -11.34
CA ILE A 166 1.67 -7.76 -11.27
C ILE A 166 0.91 -7.17 -10.08
N VAL A 167 -0.31 -6.73 -10.33
CA VAL A 167 -1.27 -6.30 -9.30
C VAL A 167 -2.27 -7.43 -9.13
N HIS A 168 -2.20 -8.10 -7.97
CA HIS A 168 -3.17 -9.16 -7.64
C HIS A 168 -4.50 -8.51 -7.25
N ASN A 169 -5.53 -8.73 -8.05
CA ASN A 169 -6.90 -8.50 -7.63
C ASN A 169 -7.44 -9.85 -7.09
N ARG A 170 -7.70 -9.93 -5.78
CA ARG A 170 -8.15 -11.18 -5.12
C ARG A 170 -9.52 -11.67 -5.58
N GLU A 171 -10.23 -10.92 -6.40
CA GLU A 171 -11.57 -11.25 -6.89
C GLU A 171 -11.56 -12.00 -8.24
N PHE A 172 -10.43 -12.04 -8.96
CA PHE A 172 -10.33 -12.71 -10.25
C PHE A 172 -9.03 -13.54 -10.32
N GLU A 173 -9.12 -14.75 -10.85
CA GLU A 173 -8.00 -15.69 -11.01
C GLU A 173 -6.95 -15.22 -12.04
N GLU A 174 -7.21 -14.14 -12.78
CA GLU A 174 -6.31 -13.58 -13.77
C GLU A 174 -5.46 -12.45 -13.18
N GLY A 175 -4.17 -12.45 -13.47
CA GLY A 175 -3.23 -11.41 -13.05
C GLY A 175 -3.40 -10.15 -13.89
N VAL A 176 -3.35 -8.97 -13.26
CA VAL A 176 -3.30 -7.70 -13.96
C VAL A 176 -1.87 -7.17 -13.96
N LEU A 177 -1.28 -7.02 -15.14
CA LEU A 177 0.04 -6.44 -15.31
C LEU A 177 -0.06 -4.92 -15.37
N ARG A 178 0.55 -4.22 -14.41
CA ARG A 178 0.73 -2.76 -14.43
C ARG A 178 2.05 -2.42 -15.09
N ILE A 179 2.02 -1.54 -16.08
CA ILE A 179 3.21 -1.04 -16.78
C ILE A 179 3.22 0.48 -16.70
N GLU A 180 4.31 1.06 -16.21
CA GLU A 180 4.53 2.50 -16.07
C GLU A 180 5.53 2.99 -17.12
N PHE A 181 5.23 4.13 -17.75
CA PHE A 181 6.05 4.78 -18.76
C PHE A 181 6.59 6.13 -18.27
N TYR A 182 7.54 6.70 -19.00
CA TYR A 182 8.15 7.99 -18.68
C TYR A 182 7.30 9.19 -19.11
N ASP A 183 6.41 9.01 -20.11
CA ASP A 183 5.60 10.08 -20.71
C ASP A 183 4.28 9.56 -21.29
N SER A 184 3.33 10.47 -21.57
CA SER A 184 2.01 10.14 -22.11
C SER A 184 2.06 9.55 -23.51
N ILE A 185 2.99 10.02 -24.35
CA ILE A 185 3.11 9.57 -25.74
C ILE A 185 3.50 8.10 -25.78
N SER A 186 4.44 7.69 -24.93
CA SER A 186 4.85 6.29 -24.79
C SER A 186 3.70 5.43 -24.26
N CYS A 187 2.91 5.95 -23.31
CA CYS A 187 1.74 5.28 -22.76
C CYS A 187 0.67 5.01 -23.86
N GLU A 188 0.25 6.05 -24.58
CA GLU A 188 -0.73 5.95 -25.67
C GLU A 188 -0.29 4.97 -26.79
N LYS A 189 0.99 5.03 -27.18
CA LYS A 189 1.56 4.10 -28.16
C LYS A 189 1.55 2.66 -27.66
N ALA A 190 1.84 2.46 -26.37
CA ALA A 190 1.83 1.13 -25.76
C ALA A 190 0.43 0.53 -25.72
N VAL A 191 -0.60 1.32 -25.40
CA VAL A 191 -2.01 0.91 -25.47
C VAL A 191 -2.36 0.41 -26.85
N ALA A 192 -2.15 1.24 -27.88
CA ALA A 192 -2.47 0.90 -29.26
C ALA A 192 -1.72 -0.35 -29.75
N LEU A 193 -0.45 -0.47 -29.35
CA LEU A 193 0.41 -1.60 -29.72
C LEU A 193 -0.05 -2.91 -29.08
N LEU A 194 -0.31 -2.91 -27.80
CA LEU A 194 -0.74 -4.12 -27.06
C LEU A 194 -2.13 -4.56 -27.46
N GLN A 195 -3.06 -3.62 -27.73
CA GLN A 195 -4.39 -3.92 -28.27
C GLN A 195 -4.30 -4.57 -29.66
N LYS A 196 -3.37 -4.12 -30.52
CA LYS A 196 -3.08 -4.77 -31.82
C LYS A 196 -2.61 -6.22 -31.66
N HIS A 197 -1.92 -6.53 -30.55
CA HIS A 197 -1.51 -7.88 -30.19
C HIS A 197 -2.59 -8.65 -29.40
N ARG A 198 -3.84 -8.13 -29.38
CA ARG A 198 -5.02 -8.73 -28.73
C ARG A 198 -4.98 -8.80 -27.20
N TYR A 199 -4.15 -7.99 -26.56
CA TYR A 199 -4.22 -7.81 -25.10
C TYR A 199 -5.35 -6.86 -24.75
N ILE A 200 -6.04 -7.15 -23.65
CA ILE A 200 -7.02 -6.23 -23.08
C ILE A 200 -6.23 -5.21 -22.24
N VAL A 201 -6.28 -3.95 -22.63
CA VAL A 201 -5.53 -2.87 -22.00
C VAL A 201 -6.46 -1.74 -21.63
N TYR A 202 -6.33 -1.22 -20.42
CA TYR A 202 -7.09 -0.09 -19.91
C TYR A 202 -6.19 0.90 -19.16
N GLU A 203 -6.55 2.17 -19.21
CA GLU A 203 -5.97 3.27 -18.42
C GLU A 203 -6.85 3.50 -17.20
N ARG A 204 -6.24 3.93 -16.10
CA ARG A 204 -6.96 4.19 -14.84
C ARG A 204 -6.84 5.65 -14.44
#